data_975e9773015e5e3c2dacd1e38e3b4161
#
_entry.id   975e9773015e5e3c2dacd1e38e3b4161
#
_cell.length_a   1.000
_cell.length_b   1.000
_cell.length_c   1.000
_cell.angle_alpha   90.00
_cell.angle_beta   90.00
_cell.angle_gamma   90.00
#
_symmetry.space_group_name_H-M   'P 1'
#
loop_
_entity.id
_entity.type
_entity.pdbx_description
1 polymer ?
#
loop_
_entity_poly.entity_id
_entity_poly.type
_entity_poly.pdbx_seq_one_letter_code
_entity_poly.pdbx_strand_id
1 'polypeptide(L)' 'MANYYIHVGSITNAMRGKHLLEEQGIRVYLHRSTRPAENDGCGYHLLVMEESRRAEQILRKAGVRIIRISEAM' A
#
# COMPACT_ATOMS: atom_id res chain seq x y z
N MET A 1 -11.61 13.87 -3.24
CA MET A 1 -10.28 13.30 -3.03
C MET A 1 -10.41 11.82 -2.76
N ALA A 2 -9.70 11.03 -3.51
CA ALA A 2 -9.82 9.59 -3.42
C ALA A 2 -8.69 9.00 -2.60
N ASN A 3 -9.05 8.10 -1.71
CA ASN A 3 -8.09 7.34 -0.96
C ASN A 3 -8.02 5.95 -1.55
N TYR A 4 -6.85 5.33 -1.50
CA TYR A 4 -6.66 4.01 -2.09
C TYR A 4 -5.89 3.13 -1.14
N TYR A 5 -6.25 1.85 -1.14
CA TYR A 5 -5.50 0.82 -0.44
C TYR A 5 -4.64 0.08 -1.43
N ILE A 6 -3.36 0.04 -1.17
CA ILE A 6 -2.43 -0.74 -1.99
C ILE A 6 -2.04 -1.97 -1.19
N HIS A 7 -2.47 -3.12 -1.66
CA HIS A 7 -2.25 -4.37 -0.95
C HIS A 7 -0.92 -4.98 -1.35
N VAL A 8 -0.04 -5.15 -0.39
CA VAL A 8 1.32 -5.62 -0.65
C VAL A 8 1.63 -6.97 -0.01
N GLY A 9 0.77 -7.45 0.85
CA GLY A 9 0.84 -8.82 1.33
C GLY A 9 1.77 -9.09 2.49
N SER A 10 2.92 -8.44 2.60
CA SER A 10 3.83 -8.71 3.69
C SER A 10 4.19 -7.43 4.43
N ILE A 11 4.53 -7.59 5.71
CA ILE A 11 4.91 -6.45 6.53
C ILE A 11 6.20 -5.80 6.00
N THR A 12 7.13 -6.61 5.54
CA THR A 12 8.40 -6.08 5.02
C THR A 12 8.15 -5.19 3.81
N ASN A 13 7.35 -5.66 2.87
CA ASN A 13 7.03 -4.87 1.70
C ASN A 13 6.20 -3.65 2.06
N ALA A 14 5.31 -3.79 3.03
CA ALA A 14 4.47 -2.67 3.45
C ALA A 14 5.31 -1.56 4.06
N MET A 15 6.23 -1.91 4.94
CA MET A 15 7.07 -0.90 5.57
C MET A 15 8.01 -0.25 4.57
N ARG A 16 8.56 -1.04 3.67
CA ARG A 16 9.43 -0.52 2.63
C ARG A 16 8.66 0.44 1.72
N GLY A 17 7.46 0.04 1.32
CA GLY A 17 6.65 0.89 0.48
C GLY A 17 6.25 2.18 1.16
N LYS A 18 5.86 2.08 2.43
CA LYS A 18 5.51 3.26 3.20
C LYS A 18 6.67 4.24 3.25
N HIS A 19 7.86 3.74 3.54
CA HIS A 19 9.04 4.59 3.63
C HIS A 19 9.34 5.27 2.30
N LEU A 20 9.27 4.52 1.21
CA LEU A 20 9.53 5.06 -0.11
C LEU A 20 8.55 6.18 -0.47
N LEU A 21 7.28 5.97 -0.17
CA LEU A 21 6.27 6.98 -0.49
C LEU A 21 6.43 8.21 0.37
N GLU A 22 6.77 8.03 1.63
CA GLU A 22 6.98 9.17 2.52
C GLU A 22 8.17 10.02 2.06
N GLU A 23 9.20 9.38 1.53
CA GLU A 23 10.34 10.11 1.00
C GLU A 23 9.96 10.97 -0.21
N GLN A 24 8.92 10.58 -0.91
CA GLN A 24 8.43 11.35 -2.06
C GLN A 24 7.38 12.39 -1.67
N GLY A 25 7.13 12.54 -0.36
CA GLY A 25 6.17 13.52 0.10
C GLY A 25 4.72 13.05 0.00
N ILE A 26 4.51 11.76 -0.17
CA ILE A 26 3.17 11.21 -0.27
C ILE A 26 2.73 10.71 1.09
N ARG A 27 1.54 11.13 1.52
CA ARG A 27 1.00 10.65 2.80
C ARG A 27 0.50 9.23 2.65
N VAL A 28 1.00 8.38 3.51
CA VAL A 28 0.63 6.96 3.47
C VAL A 28 0.56 6.43 4.90
N TYR A 29 -0.40 5.56 5.12
CA TYR A 29 -0.59 4.93 6.43
C TYR A 29 -0.54 3.42 6.26
N LEU A 30 0.12 2.76 7.19
CA LEU A 30 0.20 1.32 7.19
C LEU A 30 -1.00 0.76 7.94
N HIS A 31 -1.75 -0.10 7.27
CA HIS A 31 -2.90 -0.77 7.87
C HIS A 31 -2.70 -2.27 7.83
N ARG A 32 -3.15 -2.90 8.87
CA ARG A 32 -3.13 -4.35 8.95
C ARG A 32 -4.55 -4.85 8.91
N SER A 33 -4.80 -5.79 8.02
CA SER A 33 -6.11 -6.41 7.95
C SER A 33 -6.32 -7.29 9.16
N THR A 34 -7.47 -7.14 9.82
CA THR A 34 -7.78 -7.94 10.99
C THR A 34 -8.69 -9.11 10.67
N ARG A 35 -9.00 -9.30 9.40
CA ARG A 35 -9.90 -10.38 9.01
C ARG A 35 -9.11 -11.56 8.48
N PRO A 36 -8.96 -12.59 9.27
CA PRO A 36 -8.21 -13.76 8.84
C PRO A 36 -8.92 -14.59 7.77
N ALA A 37 -10.17 -14.31 7.52
CA ALA A 37 -10.94 -15.07 6.53
C ALA A 37 -10.50 -14.78 5.09
N GLU A 38 -9.78 -13.69 4.90
CA GLU A 38 -9.28 -13.39 3.56
C GLU A 38 -8.15 -14.33 3.20
N ASN A 39 -8.12 -14.72 1.96
CA ASN A 39 -7.12 -15.67 1.50
C ASN A 39 -5.76 -15.05 1.24
N ASP A 40 -5.59 -13.82 1.59
CA ASP A 40 -4.40 -13.08 1.20
C ASP A 40 -3.27 -13.17 2.20
N GLY A 41 -3.35 -14.08 3.13
CA GLY A 41 -2.25 -14.27 4.06
C GLY A 41 -2.11 -13.13 5.05
N CYS A 42 -1.06 -12.35 4.92
CA CYS A 42 -0.73 -11.36 5.94
C CYS A 42 -1.66 -10.16 6.00
N GLY A 43 -2.25 -9.80 4.90
CA GLY A 43 -3.25 -8.75 4.90
C GLY A 43 -2.76 -7.35 5.20
N TYR A 44 -1.53 -7.04 4.90
CA TYR A 44 -1.04 -5.68 5.06
C TYR A 44 -1.34 -4.86 3.83
N HIS A 45 -1.70 -3.60 4.05
CA HIS A 45 -1.93 -2.70 2.93
C HIS A 45 -1.57 -1.28 3.33
N LEU A 46 -1.32 -0.47 2.32
CA LEU A 46 -0.97 0.94 2.51
C LEU A 46 -2.15 1.79 2.09
N LEU A 47 -2.55 2.69 2.98
CA LEU A 47 -3.60 3.66 2.67
C LEU A 47 -2.93 4.91 2.13
N VAL A 48 -3.18 5.21 0.86
CA VAL A 48 -2.62 6.38 0.20
C VAL A 48 -3.72 7.41 0.05
N MET A 49 -3.48 8.60 0.57
CA MET A 49 -4.51 9.62 0.63
C MET A 49 -4.72 10.35 -0.68
N GLU A 50 -3.74 10.32 -1.58
CA GLU A 50 -3.84 10.98 -2.86
C GLU A 50 -2.77 10.46 -3.80
N GLU A 51 -2.92 10.72 -5.10
CA GLU A 51 -1.92 10.36 -6.10
C GLU A 51 -1.58 8.88 -6.12
N SER A 52 -2.60 8.06 -6.17
CA SER A 52 -2.38 6.60 -6.17
C SER A 52 -1.53 6.14 -7.33
N ARG A 53 -1.65 6.77 -8.50
CA ARG A 53 -0.86 6.37 -9.66
C ARG A 53 0.62 6.60 -9.42
N ARG A 54 0.94 7.74 -8.84
CA ARG A 54 2.34 8.03 -8.53
C ARG A 54 2.88 7.07 -7.50
N ALA A 55 2.08 6.78 -6.49
CA ALA A 55 2.47 5.82 -5.47
C ALA A 55 2.73 4.46 -6.08
N GLU A 56 1.84 4.02 -6.96
CA GLU A 56 2.00 2.74 -7.62
C GLU A 56 3.30 2.69 -8.42
N GLN A 57 3.57 3.74 -9.17
CA GLN A 57 4.78 3.78 -9.98
C GLN A 57 6.03 3.74 -9.12
N ILE A 58 6.04 4.46 -8.02
CA ILE A 58 7.18 4.47 -7.12
C ILE A 58 7.44 3.07 -6.58
N LEU A 59 6.38 2.41 -6.14
CA LEU A 59 6.52 1.07 -5.57
C LEU A 59 6.98 0.07 -6.62
N ARG A 60 6.43 0.13 -7.81
CA ARG A 60 6.82 -0.80 -8.87
C ARG A 60 8.27 -0.61 -9.28
N LYS A 61 8.72 0.62 -9.36
CA LYS A 61 10.12 0.91 -9.70
C LYS A 61 11.07 0.38 -8.64
N ALA A 62 10.63 0.39 -7.40
CA ALA A 62 11.46 -0.09 -6.30
C ALA A 62 11.41 -1.60 -6.12
N GLY A 63 10.62 -2.29 -6.93
CA GLY A 63 10.50 -3.72 -6.83
C GLY A 63 9.54 -4.20 -5.76
N VAL A 64 8.71 -3.31 -5.24
CA VAL A 64 7.71 -3.71 -4.26
C VAL A 64 6.53 -4.34 -4.99
N ARG A 65 6.23 -5.58 -4.64
CA ARG A 65 5.15 -6.29 -5.29
C ARG A 65 3.80 -5.78 -4.84
N ILE A 66 2.97 -5.41 -5.79
CA ILE A 66 1.62 -4.95 -5.51
C ILE A 66 0.66 -6.07 -5.88
N ILE A 67 -0.14 -6.50 -4.89
CA ILE A 67 -1.12 -7.55 -5.13
C ILE A 67 -2.34 -6.98 -5.81
N ARG A 68 -2.85 -5.89 -5.27
CA ARG A 68 -4.00 -5.22 -5.88
C ARG A 68 -4.15 -3.84 -5.27
N ILE A 69 -4.92 -2.99 -5.94
CA ILE A 69 -5.24 -1.66 -5.47
C ILE A 69 -6.76 -1.56 -5.39
N SER A 70 -7.26 -1.12 -4.25
CA SER A 70 -8.70 -0.94 -4.09
C SER A 70 -8.98 0.47 -3.61
N GLU A 71 -10.16 0.95 -3.93
CA GLU A 71 -10.58 2.29 -3.55
C GLU A 71 -11.05 2.29 -2.11
N ALA A 72 -10.58 3.27 -1.35
CA ALA A 72 -11.02 3.44 0.03
C ALA A 72 -11.85 4.71 0.09
N MET A 73 -13.08 4.57 0.36
CA MET A 73 -13.96 5.72 0.38
C MET A 73 -13.73 6.57 1.60
#